data_9060848144791eeb4cdf33f93a1c2c1d
#
_entry.id   9060848144791eeb4cdf33f93a1c2c1d
#
_cell.length_a   1.000
_cell.length_b   1.000
_cell.length_c   1.000
_cell.angle_alpha   90.00
_cell.angle_beta   90.00
_cell.angle_gamma   90.00
#
_symmetry.space_group_name_H-M   'P 1'
#
loop_
_entity.id
_entity.type
_entity.pdbx_description
1 polymer ?
#
loop_
_entity_poly.entity_id
_entity_poly.type
_entity_poly.pdbx_seq_one_letter_code
_entity_poly.pdbx_strand_id
1 'polypeptide(L)'
;QAPLRVIMGNPPYSIGQKSANDNAQNQYYPLLDGRISDTYAKYTDANNKNSLHDSYIKAFRWSTDRLGKEGGVIGFITNSGWLDTNACSGFRKCLEQEFSSIYVFNLRGAVRGKKGELAKKEGKNVFDIMTGVSITILVKKPCDKTKATIYYHDIGNYLSREEKFRIIKSFGSIASPAINWKVLTPNEHGDWLNLRSELFTTYPVFGDKEDKKNKQTVFVPYYSNGLKTQRDGWAYNASLKIVKDTAKSQIDYYNQQREGIKRGEIEEVDYSTKAISWTTAVLADISRGKEYRFADTEFRTVCYRPFCKQNVLYYKPLNERTYQMPKLFPAKESQNKIICVSGLGGGVPFSCLISDIIVDLNCLSAGAQCFPLYWYDDSTADIADLFNQVPNINPMDRYIRRDGVSDWILRECKQRYGNKVTREDIFYYVYGILHSPEYRTTFEADLKKMLPRLPLVDTPEQFMAFSQGGRKLADLHLNYETVEPYAGVTIKTSGTPNYEVQKMRFGKLDSKTADKTKIIYNPHITIENIPVEAYEYVVNGKSAIEWAMERYQVTVDKASGIKNDP
;
A
#
# COMPACT_ATOMS: atom_id res chain seq x y z
N GLN A 1 25.20 -13.62 -38.65
CA GLN A 1 23.86 -13.01 -38.62
C GLN A 1 24.02 -11.49 -38.84
N ALA A 2 23.15 -10.87 -39.63
CA ALA A 2 23.14 -9.42 -39.82
C ALA A 2 22.83 -8.72 -38.45
N PRO A 3 23.50 -7.59 -38.14
CA PRO A 3 23.23 -6.86 -36.91
C PRO A 3 21.82 -6.25 -36.94
N LEU A 4 21.10 -6.37 -35.83
CA LEU A 4 19.78 -5.72 -35.68
C LEU A 4 19.98 -4.20 -35.51
N ARG A 5 19.33 -3.41 -36.35
CA ARG A 5 19.41 -1.94 -36.31
C ARG A 5 18.13 -1.29 -35.77
N VAL A 6 17.02 -1.94 -35.94
CA VAL A 6 15.72 -1.46 -35.48
C VAL A 6 14.95 -2.61 -34.83
N ILE A 7 14.49 -2.39 -33.63
CA ILE A 7 13.63 -3.32 -32.90
C ILE A 7 12.40 -2.53 -32.44
N MET A 8 11.21 -2.98 -32.87
CA MET A 8 9.98 -2.34 -32.42
C MET A 8 8.91 -3.37 -32.08
N GLY A 9 8.02 -3.01 -31.15
CA GLY A 9 6.96 -3.91 -30.70
C GLY A 9 6.08 -3.35 -29.60
N ASN A 10 5.12 -4.17 -29.22
CA ASN A 10 4.25 -3.97 -28.08
C ASN A 10 4.37 -5.20 -27.16
N PRO A 11 5.42 -5.29 -26.34
CA PRO A 11 5.64 -6.44 -25.48
C PRO A 11 4.54 -6.54 -24.41
N PRO A 12 4.14 -7.77 -24.00
CA PRO A 12 3.05 -7.98 -23.06
C PRO A 12 3.40 -7.46 -21.64
N TYR A 13 2.35 -7.09 -20.87
CA TYR A 13 2.44 -6.68 -19.48
C TYR A 13 1.92 -7.83 -18.60
N SER A 14 2.80 -8.57 -17.95
CA SER A 14 2.46 -9.86 -17.37
C SER A 14 3.01 -10.12 -15.97
N ILE A 15 3.20 -9.06 -15.17
CA ILE A 15 3.77 -9.23 -13.84
C ILE A 15 2.90 -10.13 -12.93
N GLY A 16 3.50 -11.17 -12.37
CA GLY A 16 2.88 -12.05 -11.38
C GLY A 16 1.71 -12.91 -11.89
N GLN A 17 1.49 -13.00 -13.18
CA GLN A 17 0.46 -13.88 -13.74
C GLN A 17 0.89 -15.35 -13.65
N LYS A 18 0.01 -16.18 -13.09
CA LYS A 18 0.19 -17.63 -12.96
C LYS A 18 -0.73 -18.44 -13.89
N SER A 19 -1.64 -17.77 -14.61
CA SER A 19 -2.59 -18.44 -15.53
C SER A 19 -1.91 -18.83 -16.83
N ALA A 20 -2.04 -20.09 -17.21
CA ALA A 20 -1.56 -20.63 -18.48
C ALA A 20 -2.45 -20.25 -19.69
N ASN A 21 -3.66 -19.71 -19.44
CA ASN A 21 -4.69 -19.57 -20.47
C ASN A 21 -4.42 -18.47 -21.51
N ASP A 22 -3.49 -17.53 -21.26
CA ASP A 22 -3.27 -16.37 -22.11
C ASP A 22 -1.82 -16.23 -22.62
N ASN A 23 -0.98 -17.25 -22.55
CA ASN A 23 0.47 -17.15 -22.82
C ASN A 23 1.19 -16.00 -22.06
N ALA A 24 0.57 -15.49 -21.00
CA ALA A 24 0.99 -14.31 -20.26
C ALA A 24 1.68 -14.65 -18.93
N GLN A 25 2.06 -15.91 -18.73
CA GLN A 25 2.88 -16.30 -17.58
C GLN A 25 4.24 -15.62 -17.62
N ASN A 26 4.70 -15.12 -16.45
CA ASN A 26 6.09 -14.72 -16.27
C ASN A 26 6.99 -15.95 -16.41
N GLN A 27 7.42 -16.21 -17.63
CA GLN A 27 8.39 -17.26 -17.89
C GLN A 27 9.77 -16.85 -17.35
N TYR A 28 10.44 -17.79 -16.73
CA TYR A 28 11.80 -17.61 -16.27
C TYR A 28 12.79 -17.92 -17.39
N TYR A 29 13.63 -16.94 -17.70
CA TYR A 29 14.71 -17.04 -18.69
C TYR A 29 16.05 -16.85 -17.99
N PRO A 30 16.76 -17.92 -17.59
CA PRO A 30 17.94 -17.84 -16.70
C PRO A 30 18.97 -16.78 -17.11
N LEU A 31 19.35 -16.72 -18.38
CA LEU A 31 20.34 -15.77 -18.87
C LEU A 31 19.80 -14.32 -18.84
N LEU A 32 18.56 -14.10 -19.28
CA LEU A 32 17.97 -12.77 -19.34
C LEU A 32 17.62 -12.24 -17.94
N ASP A 33 17.09 -13.09 -17.07
CA ASP A 33 16.80 -12.75 -15.69
C ASP A 33 18.08 -12.48 -14.90
N GLY A 34 19.18 -13.23 -15.17
CA GLY A 34 20.51 -12.93 -14.68
C GLY A 34 21.01 -11.56 -15.13
N ARG A 35 20.86 -11.23 -16.41
CA ARG A 35 21.21 -9.89 -16.93
C ARG A 35 20.43 -8.76 -16.24
N ILE A 36 19.13 -8.95 -15.97
CA ILE A 36 18.32 -7.98 -15.24
C ILE A 36 18.83 -7.83 -13.80
N SER A 37 19.19 -8.92 -13.15
CA SER A 37 19.74 -8.90 -11.79
C SER A 37 21.06 -8.14 -11.72
N ASP A 38 21.97 -8.36 -12.68
CA ASP A 38 23.29 -7.74 -12.75
C ASP A 38 23.27 -6.27 -13.18
N THR A 39 22.16 -5.80 -13.76
CA THR A 39 21.99 -4.43 -14.27
C THR A 39 20.88 -3.69 -13.52
N TYR A 40 19.64 -3.84 -13.92
CA TYR A 40 18.49 -3.08 -13.42
C TYR A 40 18.28 -3.27 -11.91
N ALA A 41 18.34 -4.49 -11.43
CA ALA A 41 18.13 -4.78 -10.02
C ALA A 41 19.31 -4.38 -9.12
N LYS A 42 20.52 -4.34 -9.68
CA LYS A 42 21.74 -3.91 -8.97
C LYS A 42 21.72 -2.42 -8.64
N TYR A 43 21.18 -1.59 -9.54
CA TYR A 43 21.20 -0.13 -9.42
C TYR A 43 19.91 0.46 -8.85
N THR A 44 18.98 -0.37 -8.36
CA THR A 44 17.77 0.11 -7.64
C THR A 44 17.89 -0.11 -6.16
N ASP A 45 17.48 0.89 -5.38
CA ASP A 45 17.40 0.85 -3.91
C ASP A 45 16.08 0.25 -3.41
N ALA A 46 15.17 -0.14 -4.31
CA ALA A 46 13.88 -0.70 -3.92
C ALA A 46 14.01 -2.13 -3.37
N ASN A 47 13.37 -2.40 -2.23
CA ASN A 47 13.35 -3.74 -1.62
C ASN A 47 12.56 -4.74 -2.45
N ASN A 48 11.42 -4.32 -3.02
CA ASN A 48 10.63 -5.16 -3.92
C ASN A 48 11.02 -4.88 -5.37
N LYS A 49 11.71 -5.84 -5.98
CA LYS A 49 12.24 -5.78 -7.35
C LYS A 49 11.40 -6.58 -8.36
N ASN A 50 10.25 -7.14 -7.96
CA ASN A 50 9.45 -8.02 -8.80
C ASN A 50 9.01 -7.37 -10.14
N SER A 51 8.74 -6.06 -10.13
CA SER A 51 8.36 -5.33 -11.35
C SER A 51 9.43 -5.30 -12.43
N LEU A 52 10.71 -5.51 -12.07
CA LEU A 52 11.82 -5.58 -13.03
C LEU A 52 11.77 -6.87 -13.87
N HIS A 53 11.02 -7.88 -13.45
CA HIS A 53 10.86 -9.13 -14.17
C HIS A 53 9.57 -9.18 -15.02
N ASP A 54 8.88 -8.05 -15.18
CA ASP A 54 7.75 -7.95 -16.13
C ASP A 54 8.25 -8.16 -17.57
N SER A 55 7.44 -8.81 -18.40
CA SER A 55 7.81 -9.19 -19.77
C SER A 55 8.26 -8.01 -20.62
N TYR A 56 7.64 -6.82 -20.47
CA TYR A 56 8.09 -5.65 -21.22
C TYR A 56 9.47 -5.15 -20.76
N ILE A 57 9.82 -5.23 -19.48
CA ILE A 57 11.17 -4.88 -18.99
C ILE A 57 12.21 -5.89 -19.52
N LYS A 58 11.86 -7.18 -19.56
CA LYS A 58 12.67 -8.21 -20.20
C LYS A 58 12.89 -7.91 -21.69
N ALA A 59 11.86 -7.46 -22.40
CA ALA A 59 11.96 -7.05 -23.80
C ALA A 59 12.95 -5.89 -23.99
N PHE A 60 12.94 -4.88 -23.13
CA PHE A 60 13.93 -3.80 -23.16
C PHE A 60 15.35 -4.34 -22.96
N ARG A 61 15.58 -5.19 -21.96
CA ARG A 61 16.93 -5.73 -21.70
C ARG A 61 17.43 -6.57 -22.90
N TRP A 62 16.58 -7.47 -23.38
CA TRP A 62 16.92 -8.30 -24.54
C TRP A 62 17.25 -7.45 -25.77
N SER A 63 16.45 -6.46 -26.07
CA SER A 63 16.64 -5.57 -27.23
C SER A 63 17.91 -4.74 -27.11
N THR A 64 18.21 -4.21 -25.92
CA THR A 64 19.43 -3.44 -25.66
C THR A 64 20.67 -4.27 -25.87
N ASP A 65 20.67 -5.53 -25.38
CA ASP A 65 21.80 -6.46 -25.58
C ASP A 65 21.96 -6.86 -27.06
N ARG A 66 20.84 -6.93 -27.84
CA ARG A 66 20.87 -7.27 -29.27
C ARG A 66 21.37 -6.14 -30.19
N LEU A 67 21.15 -4.90 -29.83
CA LEU A 67 21.72 -3.76 -30.58
C LEU A 67 23.27 -3.74 -30.52
N GLY A 68 23.84 -4.30 -29.44
CA GLY A 68 25.29 -4.39 -29.29
C GLY A 68 26.00 -3.02 -29.34
N LYS A 69 27.23 -3.02 -29.88
CA LYS A 69 28.09 -1.84 -30.01
C LYS A 69 27.77 -1.01 -31.27
N GLU A 70 27.15 -1.63 -32.24
CA GLU A 70 26.83 -1.04 -33.55
C GLU A 70 25.69 -0.02 -33.50
N GLY A 71 24.99 0.04 -32.37
CA GLY A 71 23.88 0.95 -32.16
C GLY A 71 22.62 0.62 -32.96
N GLY A 72 21.64 1.49 -32.89
CA GLY A 72 20.34 1.33 -33.53
C GLY A 72 19.21 1.96 -32.74
N VAL A 73 17.98 1.59 -33.04
CA VAL A 73 16.76 2.17 -32.47
C VAL A 73 15.86 1.08 -31.89
N ILE A 74 15.33 1.32 -30.69
CA ILE A 74 14.26 0.53 -30.08
C ILE A 74 13.02 1.41 -30.01
N GLY A 75 11.88 0.93 -30.52
CA GLY A 75 10.58 1.59 -30.44
C GLY A 75 9.55 0.71 -29.79
N PHE A 76 9.14 1.00 -28.56
CA PHE A 76 8.19 0.17 -27.83
C PHE A 76 6.97 0.96 -27.37
N ILE A 77 5.82 0.29 -27.37
CA ILE A 77 4.62 0.71 -26.64
C ILE A 77 4.54 -0.17 -25.41
N THR A 78 4.58 0.43 -24.21
CA THR A 78 4.66 -0.32 -22.95
C THR A 78 3.81 0.29 -21.86
N ASN A 79 3.66 -0.46 -20.76
CA ASN A 79 3.22 0.08 -19.49
C ASN A 79 4.08 1.31 -19.11
N SER A 80 3.44 2.43 -18.76
CA SER A 80 4.12 3.68 -18.37
C SER A 80 4.57 3.69 -16.90
N GLY A 81 4.24 2.69 -16.09
CA GLY A 81 4.56 2.65 -14.66
C GLY A 81 6.06 2.73 -14.37
N TRP A 82 6.92 2.26 -15.26
CA TRP A 82 8.37 2.31 -15.10
C TRP A 82 8.94 3.74 -15.05
N LEU A 83 8.20 4.72 -15.56
CA LEU A 83 8.63 6.13 -15.59
C LEU A 83 8.81 6.75 -14.21
N ASP A 84 8.02 6.29 -13.21
CA ASP A 84 7.99 6.92 -11.88
C ASP A 84 8.10 5.93 -10.71
N THR A 85 7.98 4.61 -10.94
CA THR A 85 8.08 3.64 -9.83
C THR A 85 9.51 3.53 -9.31
N ASN A 86 9.65 3.42 -7.97
CA ASN A 86 10.94 3.30 -7.32
C ASN A 86 11.69 2.02 -7.74
N ALA A 87 10.97 0.90 -7.90
CA ALA A 87 11.57 -0.37 -8.33
C ALA A 87 12.28 -0.29 -9.70
N CYS A 88 11.84 0.63 -10.58
CA CYS A 88 12.43 0.82 -11.91
C CYS A 88 13.53 1.90 -11.96
N SER A 89 13.99 2.42 -10.81
CA SER A 89 15.08 3.42 -10.78
C SER A 89 16.36 2.91 -11.45
N GLY A 90 16.77 1.67 -11.14
CA GLY A 90 17.93 1.06 -11.77
C GLY A 90 17.75 0.80 -13.27
N PHE A 91 16.54 0.47 -13.72
CA PHE A 91 16.22 0.37 -15.15
C PHE A 91 16.43 1.74 -15.85
N ARG A 92 15.88 2.82 -15.29
CA ARG A 92 16.07 4.18 -15.83
C ARG A 92 17.54 4.59 -15.86
N LYS A 93 18.31 4.35 -14.78
CA LYS A 93 19.76 4.60 -14.73
C LYS A 93 20.53 3.85 -15.83
N CYS A 94 20.17 2.61 -16.11
CA CYS A 94 20.79 1.85 -17.19
C CYS A 94 20.44 2.42 -18.57
N LEU A 95 19.18 2.81 -18.81
CA LEU A 95 18.80 3.45 -20.08
C LEU A 95 19.58 4.74 -20.33
N GLU A 96 19.78 5.57 -19.30
CA GLU A 96 20.59 6.79 -19.39
C GLU A 96 22.04 6.54 -19.82
N GLN A 97 22.61 5.40 -19.41
CA GLN A 97 24.00 5.07 -19.70
C GLN A 97 24.18 4.33 -21.03
N GLU A 98 23.16 3.61 -21.48
CA GLU A 98 23.26 2.68 -22.62
C GLU A 98 22.76 3.30 -23.94
N PHE A 99 22.06 4.45 -23.91
CA PHE A 99 21.52 5.12 -25.07
C PHE A 99 22.02 6.57 -25.18
N SER A 100 21.92 7.14 -26.37
CA SER A 100 22.31 8.52 -26.66
C SER A 100 21.12 9.49 -26.55
N SER A 101 19.92 9.02 -26.92
CA SER A 101 18.69 9.80 -26.82
C SER A 101 17.52 8.89 -26.48
N ILE A 102 16.63 9.38 -25.62
CA ILE A 102 15.44 8.69 -25.14
C ILE A 102 14.25 9.62 -25.35
N TYR A 103 13.25 9.16 -26.11
CA TYR A 103 12.01 9.89 -26.33
C TYR A 103 10.88 9.13 -25.66
N VAL A 104 10.14 9.77 -24.76
CA VAL A 104 9.01 9.19 -24.05
C VAL A 104 7.76 10.02 -24.29
N PHE A 105 6.78 9.43 -24.94
CA PHE A 105 5.47 10.00 -25.11
C PHE A 105 4.48 9.27 -24.18
N ASN A 106 4.11 9.92 -23.06
CA ASN A 106 3.21 9.36 -22.05
C ASN A 106 1.76 9.56 -22.49
N LEU A 107 1.07 8.46 -22.77
CA LEU A 107 -0.33 8.45 -23.19
C LEU A 107 -1.31 8.38 -22.01
N ARG A 108 -0.81 8.32 -20.77
CA ARG A 108 -1.64 8.21 -19.55
C ARG A 108 -2.58 7.01 -19.54
N GLY A 109 -3.74 7.12 -18.90
CA GLY A 109 -4.75 6.05 -18.80
C GLY A 109 -4.52 5.08 -17.65
N ALA A 110 -3.68 5.44 -16.66
CA ALA A 110 -3.39 4.64 -15.46
C ALA A 110 -4.50 4.82 -14.42
N VAL A 111 -5.58 4.05 -14.52
CA VAL A 111 -6.76 4.18 -13.63
C VAL A 111 -6.82 3.12 -12.54
N ARG A 112 -5.93 2.12 -12.54
CA ARG A 112 -5.90 1.07 -11.51
C ARG A 112 -5.65 1.68 -10.14
N GLY A 113 -6.58 1.44 -9.20
CA GLY A 113 -6.52 1.97 -7.84
C GLY A 113 -6.88 3.45 -7.69
N LYS A 114 -7.11 4.18 -8.79
CA LYS A 114 -7.57 5.57 -8.79
C LYS A 114 -9.09 5.63 -8.90
N LYS A 115 -9.71 6.60 -8.23
CA LYS A 115 -11.16 6.85 -8.28
C LYS A 115 -11.44 8.35 -8.39
N GLY A 116 -12.69 8.71 -8.73
CA GLY A 116 -13.12 10.09 -8.79
C GLY A 116 -12.28 10.94 -9.74
N GLU A 117 -11.85 12.11 -9.30
CA GLU A 117 -11.13 13.09 -10.11
C GLU A 117 -9.76 12.59 -10.57
N LEU A 118 -9.05 11.83 -9.75
CA LEU A 118 -7.75 11.24 -10.12
C LEU A 118 -7.86 10.29 -11.31
N ALA A 119 -8.92 9.49 -11.37
CA ALA A 119 -9.16 8.61 -12.50
C ALA A 119 -9.60 9.36 -13.76
N LYS A 120 -10.44 10.39 -13.61
CA LYS A 120 -10.89 11.25 -14.73
C LYS A 120 -9.72 11.99 -15.39
N LYS A 121 -8.79 12.51 -14.57
CA LYS A 121 -7.59 13.22 -15.02
C LYS A 121 -6.70 12.37 -15.94
N GLU A 122 -6.64 11.05 -15.71
CA GLU A 122 -5.90 10.13 -16.57
C GLU A 122 -6.50 10.01 -17.98
N GLY A 123 -7.78 10.29 -18.14
CA GLY A 123 -8.51 10.08 -19.39
C GLY A 123 -8.72 8.60 -19.73
N LYS A 124 -9.28 8.34 -20.91
CA LYS A 124 -9.50 6.96 -21.39
C LYS A 124 -8.18 6.32 -21.83
N ASN A 125 -8.01 5.04 -21.51
CA ASN A 125 -6.85 4.28 -21.98
C ASN A 125 -6.95 3.97 -23.47
N VAL A 126 -5.82 3.94 -24.18
CA VAL A 126 -5.77 3.67 -25.62
C VAL A 126 -6.03 2.20 -25.98
N PHE A 127 -5.88 1.27 -25.02
CA PHE A 127 -6.08 -0.18 -25.20
C PHE A 127 -7.21 -0.75 -24.33
N ASP A 128 -8.04 0.09 -23.71
CA ASP A 128 -9.10 -0.30 -22.77
C ASP A 128 -8.61 -1.12 -21.56
N ILE A 129 -7.38 -0.87 -21.13
CA ILE A 129 -6.77 -1.48 -19.95
C ILE A 129 -6.69 -0.45 -18.81
N MET A 130 -6.47 -0.94 -17.57
CA MET A 130 -6.38 -0.08 -16.38
C MET A 130 -4.96 0.45 -16.11
N THR A 131 -3.99 0.06 -16.92
CA THR A 131 -2.57 0.40 -16.77
C THR A 131 -2.20 1.48 -17.77
N GLY A 132 -1.49 2.52 -17.33
CA GLY A 132 -1.02 3.60 -18.20
C GLY A 132 -0.10 3.11 -19.31
N VAL A 133 -0.08 3.82 -20.42
CA VAL A 133 0.68 3.44 -21.63
C VAL A 133 1.63 4.56 -22.01
N SER A 134 2.83 4.20 -22.48
CA SER A 134 3.79 5.12 -23.09
C SER A 134 4.36 4.55 -24.39
N ILE A 135 4.64 5.44 -25.34
CA ILE A 135 5.49 5.14 -26.50
C ILE A 135 6.91 5.58 -26.12
N THR A 136 7.87 4.68 -26.27
CA THR A 136 9.27 4.93 -25.94
C THR A 136 10.14 4.64 -27.16
N ILE A 137 10.95 5.62 -27.57
CA ILE A 137 11.94 5.45 -28.62
C ILE A 137 13.32 5.69 -28.03
N LEU A 138 14.19 4.69 -28.11
CA LEU A 138 15.55 4.69 -27.62
C LEU A 138 16.51 4.68 -28.80
N VAL A 139 17.42 5.65 -28.85
CA VAL A 139 18.43 5.76 -29.91
C VAL A 139 19.81 5.52 -29.32
N LYS A 140 20.52 4.54 -29.85
CA LYS A 140 21.89 4.21 -29.48
C LYS A 140 22.82 4.52 -30.66
N LYS A 141 23.70 5.50 -30.49
CA LYS A 141 24.73 5.80 -31.48
C LYS A 141 25.98 4.95 -31.23
N PRO A 142 26.67 4.49 -32.27
CA PRO A 142 27.94 3.79 -32.10
C PRO A 142 28.97 4.67 -31.37
N CYS A 143 29.71 4.06 -30.45
CA CYS A 143 30.81 4.68 -29.73
C CYS A 143 30.44 5.93 -28.87
N ASP A 144 29.18 6.25 -28.73
CA ASP A 144 28.72 7.32 -27.84
C ASP A 144 28.80 6.87 -26.38
N LYS A 145 29.57 7.62 -25.57
CA LYS A 145 29.75 7.35 -24.13
C LYS A 145 29.07 8.42 -23.27
N THR A 146 28.36 9.35 -23.88
CA THR A 146 27.62 10.38 -23.13
C THR A 146 26.34 9.82 -22.57
N LYS A 147 25.87 10.37 -21.45
CA LYS A 147 24.55 10.03 -20.93
C LYS A 147 23.46 10.49 -21.91
N ALA A 148 22.40 9.70 -21.99
CA ALA A 148 21.29 9.99 -22.88
C ALA A 148 20.61 11.34 -22.54
N THR A 149 20.26 12.09 -23.56
CA THR A 149 19.29 13.18 -23.42
C THR A 149 17.88 12.61 -23.43
N ILE A 150 17.09 12.95 -22.41
CA ILE A 150 15.75 12.42 -22.21
C ILE A 150 14.71 13.46 -22.60
N TYR A 151 13.93 13.14 -23.62
CA TYR A 151 12.84 13.96 -24.14
C TYR A 151 11.51 13.36 -23.69
N TYR A 152 10.70 14.11 -22.96
CA TYR A 152 9.42 13.68 -22.41
C TYR A 152 8.28 14.55 -22.92
N HIS A 153 7.21 13.93 -23.35
CA HIS A 153 5.95 14.62 -23.67
C HIS A 153 4.78 13.89 -22.99
N ASP A 154 3.89 14.66 -22.37
CA ASP A 154 2.66 14.19 -21.75
C ASP A 154 1.47 14.59 -22.62
N ILE A 155 0.62 13.62 -22.98
CA ILE A 155 -0.50 13.85 -23.90
C ILE A 155 -1.58 14.78 -23.34
N GLY A 156 -1.63 14.97 -22.02
CA GLY A 156 -2.60 15.85 -21.35
C GLY A 156 -3.69 15.12 -20.56
N ASN A 157 -4.48 15.93 -19.83
CA ASN A 157 -5.52 15.46 -18.89
C ASN A 157 -6.88 15.29 -19.60
N TYR A 158 -7.75 14.46 -19.05
CA TYR A 158 -9.19 14.31 -19.36
C TYR A 158 -9.52 13.85 -20.79
N LEU A 159 -8.54 13.43 -21.56
CA LEU A 159 -8.72 13.09 -22.98
C LEU A 159 -9.45 11.77 -23.17
N SER A 160 -10.37 11.75 -24.14
CA SER A 160 -10.94 10.53 -24.69
C SER A 160 -9.91 9.73 -25.48
N ARG A 161 -10.22 8.49 -25.80
CA ARG A 161 -9.37 7.63 -26.63
C ARG A 161 -9.18 8.21 -28.04
N GLU A 162 -10.25 8.72 -28.63
CA GLU A 162 -10.30 9.30 -29.97
C GLU A 162 -9.45 10.56 -30.05
N GLU A 163 -9.52 11.41 -29.04
CA GLU A 163 -8.66 12.62 -28.94
C GLU A 163 -7.19 12.26 -28.87
N LYS A 164 -6.82 11.26 -28.05
CA LYS A 164 -5.44 10.78 -27.97
C LYS A 164 -4.94 10.27 -29.33
N PHE A 165 -5.73 9.48 -30.05
CA PHE A 165 -5.34 9.02 -31.40
C PHE A 165 -5.23 10.17 -32.40
N ARG A 166 -6.11 11.17 -32.33
CA ARG A 166 -6.04 12.37 -33.17
C ARG A 166 -4.73 13.14 -32.93
N ILE A 167 -4.35 13.34 -31.67
CA ILE A 167 -3.09 14.00 -31.29
C ILE A 167 -1.89 13.20 -31.81
N ILE A 168 -1.83 11.89 -31.56
CA ILE A 168 -0.74 11.03 -32.05
C ILE A 168 -0.62 11.13 -33.58
N LYS A 169 -1.74 11.06 -34.29
CA LYS A 169 -1.76 11.15 -35.75
C LYS A 169 -1.32 12.52 -36.26
N SER A 170 -1.68 13.60 -35.57
CA SER A 170 -1.28 14.97 -35.97
C SER A 170 0.22 15.22 -35.86
N PHE A 171 0.90 14.54 -34.94
CA PHE A 171 2.35 14.65 -34.80
C PHE A 171 3.13 13.97 -35.93
N GLY A 172 2.69 12.86 -36.43
CA GLY A 172 3.29 12.13 -37.54
C GLY A 172 4.66 11.52 -37.21
N SER A 173 5.58 12.26 -36.61
CA SER A 173 6.92 11.78 -36.21
C SER A 173 7.43 12.49 -34.96
N ILE A 174 8.48 11.92 -34.33
CA ILE A 174 9.16 12.55 -33.18
C ILE A 174 9.88 13.87 -33.51
N ALA A 175 10.11 14.13 -34.79
CA ALA A 175 10.72 15.39 -35.29
C ALA A 175 9.67 16.48 -35.52
N SER A 176 8.40 16.24 -35.30
CA SER A 176 7.34 17.22 -35.46
C SER A 176 7.57 18.42 -34.53
N PRO A 177 7.56 19.67 -35.07
CA PRO A 177 7.65 20.86 -34.23
C PRO A 177 6.43 21.09 -33.33
N ALA A 178 5.33 20.37 -33.59
CA ALA A 178 4.13 20.40 -32.77
C ALA A 178 4.29 19.66 -31.44
N ILE A 179 5.32 18.82 -31.29
CA ILE A 179 5.58 18.13 -30.02
C ILE A 179 6.44 19.02 -29.14
N ASN A 180 5.86 19.50 -28.05
CA ASN A 180 6.61 20.23 -27.03
C ASN A 180 7.38 19.23 -26.14
N TRP A 181 8.60 18.88 -26.56
CA TRP A 181 9.47 18.00 -25.79
C TRP A 181 10.07 18.73 -24.58
N LYS A 182 9.79 18.22 -23.38
CA LYS A 182 10.47 18.62 -22.16
C LYS A 182 11.74 17.78 -21.99
N VAL A 183 12.89 18.42 -21.89
CA VAL A 183 14.13 17.73 -21.52
C VAL A 183 14.13 17.48 -20.03
N LEU A 184 14.29 16.21 -19.62
CA LEU A 184 14.34 15.81 -18.23
C LEU A 184 15.79 15.74 -17.76
N THR A 185 16.01 16.18 -16.51
CA THR A 185 17.28 16.02 -15.79
C THR A 185 17.03 15.09 -14.60
N PRO A 186 17.42 13.81 -14.68
CA PRO A 186 17.27 12.88 -13.57
C PRO A 186 18.09 13.29 -12.35
N ASN A 187 17.58 12.97 -11.15
CA ASN A 187 18.35 13.10 -9.91
C ASN A 187 19.25 11.89 -9.67
N GLU A 188 20.05 11.91 -8.61
CA GLU A 188 20.95 10.82 -8.20
C GLU A 188 20.22 9.49 -7.93
N HIS A 189 18.95 9.56 -7.54
CA HIS A 189 18.10 8.39 -7.31
C HIS A 189 17.60 7.74 -8.62
N GLY A 190 17.80 8.38 -9.78
CA GLY A 190 17.27 7.96 -11.07
C GLY A 190 15.78 8.27 -11.22
N ASP A 191 15.26 9.30 -10.56
CA ASP A 191 13.90 9.79 -10.78
C ASP A 191 13.90 10.68 -12.03
N TRP A 192 13.03 10.37 -12.99
CA TRP A 192 12.80 11.16 -14.20
C TRP A 192 11.62 12.11 -14.05
N LEU A 193 10.60 11.65 -13.33
CA LEU A 193 9.38 12.39 -12.99
C LEU A 193 9.24 12.43 -11.47
N ASN A 194 8.53 13.46 -10.97
CA ASN A 194 8.26 13.58 -9.53
C ASN A 194 9.55 13.41 -8.71
N LEU A 195 10.50 14.32 -8.94
CA LEU A 195 11.82 14.27 -8.31
C LEU A 195 11.69 14.36 -6.78
N ARG A 196 12.43 13.52 -6.08
CA ARG A 196 12.58 13.62 -4.63
C ARG A 196 13.32 14.90 -4.24
N SER A 197 12.94 15.50 -3.13
CA SER A 197 13.53 16.72 -2.59
C SER A 197 14.82 16.42 -1.81
N GLU A 198 15.89 17.13 -2.10
CA GLU A 198 17.11 17.05 -1.28
C GLU A 198 16.85 17.49 0.16
N LEU A 199 16.03 18.53 0.36
CA LEU A 199 15.64 18.98 1.70
C LEU A 199 14.96 17.86 2.50
N PHE A 200 14.11 17.03 1.87
CA PHE A 200 13.45 15.91 2.56
C PHE A 200 14.47 14.94 3.15
N THR A 201 15.58 14.69 2.44
CA THR A 201 16.60 13.74 2.90
C THR A 201 17.40 14.22 4.11
N THR A 202 17.37 15.52 4.42
CA THR A 202 18.03 16.09 5.62
C THR A 202 17.25 15.86 6.91
N TYR A 203 15.95 15.55 6.80
CA TYR A 203 15.12 15.33 7.99
C TYR A 203 15.32 13.93 8.60
N PRO A 204 15.16 13.78 9.94
CA PRO A 204 15.18 12.49 10.60
C PRO A 204 14.21 11.49 10.00
N VAL A 205 14.68 10.29 9.69
CA VAL A 205 13.83 9.20 9.19
C VAL A 205 12.98 8.61 10.33
N PHE A 206 11.77 8.19 10.01
CA PHE A 206 10.88 7.58 11.00
C PHE A 206 11.44 6.30 11.61
N GLY A 207 12.03 5.45 10.80
CA GLY A 207 12.65 4.22 11.25
C GLY A 207 13.51 3.61 10.16
N ASP A 208 14.51 2.85 10.55
CA ASP A 208 15.43 2.17 9.65
C ASP A 208 15.56 0.70 10.07
N LYS A 209 15.05 -0.21 9.24
CA LYS A 209 15.17 -1.66 9.43
C LYS A 209 16.39 -2.24 8.75
N GLU A 210 16.95 -1.53 7.78
CA GLU A 210 18.08 -1.98 6.99
C GLU A 210 19.38 -1.65 7.71
N ASP A 211 19.52 -0.41 8.19
CA ASP A 211 20.64 -0.04 9.05
C ASP A 211 20.24 -0.04 10.53
N LYS A 212 20.36 -1.21 11.15
CA LYS A 212 20.12 -1.38 12.60
C LYS A 212 21.10 -0.59 13.49
N LYS A 213 22.20 -0.08 12.93
CA LYS A 213 23.18 0.75 13.62
C LYS A 213 22.74 2.22 13.64
N ASN A 214 21.87 2.61 12.71
CA ASN A 214 21.32 3.96 12.69
C ASN A 214 20.45 4.19 13.93
N LYS A 215 20.97 4.97 14.88
CA LYS A 215 20.27 5.36 16.11
C LYS A 215 19.55 6.71 15.99
N GLN A 216 19.73 7.42 14.86
CA GLN A 216 19.16 8.74 14.62
C GLN A 216 17.81 8.62 13.89
N THR A 217 16.88 7.91 14.51
CA THR A 217 15.53 7.68 14.00
C THR A 217 14.49 8.23 14.95
N VAL A 218 13.30 8.60 14.43
CA VAL A 218 12.19 9.07 15.24
C VAL A 218 11.65 7.94 16.13
N PHE A 219 11.47 6.77 15.56
CA PHE A 219 10.98 5.57 16.25
C PHE A 219 12.07 4.50 16.36
N VAL A 220 11.95 3.68 17.38
CA VAL A 220 12.79 2.48 17.54
C VAL A 220 12.49 1.44 16.44
N PRO A 221 13.40 0.47 16.16
CA PRO A 221 13.26 -0.45 15.02
C PRO A 221 12.15 -1.51 15.17
N TYR A 222 11.23 -1.35 16.14
CA TYR A 222 10.11 -2.28 16.38
C TYR A 222 8.79 -1.84 15.74
N TYR A 223 8.82 -0.98 14.72
CA TYR A 223 7.64 -0.70 13.90
C TYR A 223 7.26 -1.90 13.02
N SER A 224 5.99 -2.00 12.63
CA SER A 224 5.44 -3.19 12.01
C SER A 224 4.67 -2.88 10.73
N ASN A 225 4.64 -3.83 9.79
CA ASN A 225 3.56 -3.86 8.83
C ASN A 225 2.26 -4.29 9.51
N GLY A 226 1.11 -3.94 8.92
CA GLY A 226 -0.19 -4.44 9.34
C GLY A 226 -0.31 -5.97 9.21
N LEU A 227 -1.28 -6.55 9.91
CA LEU A 227 -1.58 -7.98 9.88
C LEU A 227 -1.92 -8.44 8.46
N LYS A 228 -1.29 -9.49 7.97
CA LYS A 228 -1.56 -10.11 6.68
C LYS A 228 -2.23 -11.46 6.87
N THR A 229 -3.52 -11.58 6.56
CA THR A 229 -4.26 -12.84 6.61
C THR A 229 -4.12 -13.64 5.32
N GLN A 230 -4.12 -12.95 4.17
CA GLN A 230 -4.16 -13.50 2.80
C GLN A 230 -5.41 -14.37 2.54
N ARG A 231 -6.43 -14.22 3.39
CA ARG A 231 -7.70 -14.95 3.35
C ARG A 231 -8.85 -14.11 3.92
N ASP A 232 -8.92 -12.84 3.56
CA ASP A 232 -9.80 -11.86 4.20
C ASP A 232 -11.25 -12.33 4.36
N GLY A 233 -11.86 -12.95 3.33
CA GLY A 233 -13.23 -13.49 3.40
C GLY A 233 -13.43 -14.62 4.42
N TRP A 234 -12.36 -15.28 4.84
CA TRP A 234 -12.37 -16.33 5.85
C TRP A 234 -11.98 -15.84 7.24
N ALA A 235 -11.14 -14.79 7.29
CA ALA A 235 -10.50 -14.35 8.53
C ALA A 235 -11.27 -13.25 9.24
N TYR A 236 -11.96 -12.38 8.48
CA TYR A 236 -12.61 -11.18 9.02
C TYR A 236 -14.13 -11.26 8.91
N ASN A 237 -14.81 -10.83 9.97
CA ASN A 237 -16.26 -10.61 9.95
C ASN A 237 -16.67 -9.59 11.03
N ALA A 238 -17.72 -8.83 10.78
CA ALA A 238 -18.32 -7.94 11.77
C ALA A 238 -18.89 -8.76 12.95
N SER A 239 -19.44 -9.94 12.68
CA SER A 239 -19.95 -10.86 13.70
C SER A 239 -18.85 -11.74 14.30
N LEU A 240 -18.57 -11.57 15.59
CA LEU A 240 -17.65 -12.43 16.33
C LEU A 240 -18.07 -13.90 16.29
N LYS A 241 -19.39 -14.17 16.34
CA LYS A 241 -19.93 -15.53 16.24
C LYS A 241 -19.53 -16.18 14.92
N ILE A 242 -19.72 -15.48 13.78
CA ILE A 242 -19.37 -16.01 12.46
C ILE A 242 -17.85 -16.27 12.38
N VAL A 243 -17.02 -15.36 12.91
CA VAL A 243 -15.55 -15.57 12.92
C VAL A 243 -15.18 -16.81 13.73
N LYS A 244 -15.83 -17.04 14.89
CA LYS A 244 -15.60 -18.21 15.74
C LYS A 244 -16.00 -19.50 15.02
N ASP A 245 -17.20 -19.55 14.47
CA ASP A 245 -17.73 -20.72 13.76
C ASP A 245 -16.86 -21.05 12.53
N THR A 246 -16.49 -20.03 11.74
CA THR A 246 -15.64 -20.17 10.57
C THR A 246 -14.23 -20.64 10.94
N ALA A 247 -13.64 -20.07 11.98
CA ALA A 247 -12.30 -20.45 12.43
C ALA A 247 -12.26 -21.90 12.91
N LYS A 248 -13.26 -22.32 13.69
CA LYS A 248 -13.39 -23.71 14.15
C LYS A 248 -13.51 -24.66 12.98
N SER A 249 -14.43 -24.39 12.04
CA SER A 249 -14.61 -25.23 10.84
C SER A 249 -13.33 -25.35 10.00
N GLN A 250 -12.56 -24.27 9.85
CA GLN A 250 -11.29 -24.31 9.13
C GLN A 250 -10.24 -25.17 9.86
N ILE A 251 -10.14 -25.05 11.18
CA ILE A 251 -9.19 -25.83 11.99
C ILE A 251 -9.55 -27.31 11.95
N ASP A 252 -10.83 -27.64 12.11
CA ASP A 252 -11.31 -29.02 12.07
C ASP A 252 -11.04 -29.65 10.70
N TYR A 253 -11.36 -28.93 9.61
CA TYR A 253 -11.09 -29.40 8.25
C TYR A 253 -9.59 -29.57 7.97
N TYR A 254 -8.76 -28.59 8.36
CA TYR A 254 -7.30 -28.68 8.23
C TYR A 254 -6.74 -29.92 8.94
N ASN A 255 -7.18 -30.16 10.19
CA ASN A 255 -6.70 -31.30 10.97
C ASN A 255 -7.22 -32.64 10.38
N GLN A 256 -8.43 -32.68 9.83
CA GLN A 256 -8.93 -33.85 9.09
C GLN A 256 -8.06 -34.17 7.87
N GLN A 257 -7.73 -33.16 7.04
CA GLN A 257 -6.83 -33.35 5.88
C GLN A 257 -5.44 -33.83 6.33
N ARG A 258 -4.89 -33.23 7.38
CA ARG A 258 -3.61 -33.62 7.95
C ARG A 258 -3.60 -35.09 8.42
N GLU A 259 -4.61 -35.53 9.16
CA GLU A 259 -4.69 -36.92 9.63
C GLU A 259 -4.90 -37.90 8.48
N GLY A 260 -5.70 -37.57 7.46
CA GLY A 260 -5.85 -38.36 6.26
C GLY A 260 -4.54 -38.56 5.49
N ILE A 261 -3.75 -37.52 5.35
CA ILE A 261 -2.39 -37.60 4.74
C ILE A 261 -1.48 -38.49 5.58
N LYS A 262 -1.48 -38.31 6.91
CA LYS A 262 -0.66 -39.10 7.83
C LYS A 262 -0.96 -40.59 7.79
N ARG A 263 -2.25 -40.95 7.57
CA ARG A 263 -2.70 -42.36 7.45
C ARG A 263 -2.54 -42.94 6.05
N GLY A 264 -2.16 -42.11 5.06
CA GLY A 264 -2.09 -42.51 3.65
C GLY A 264 -3.46 -42.65 2.97
N GLU A 265 -4.52 -42.13 3.56
CA GLU A 265 -5.88 -42.11 3.03
C GLU A 265 -6.07 -40.97 1.99
N ILE A 266 -5.26 -39.92 2.08
CA ILE A 266 -5.26 -38.74 1.21
C ILE A 266 -3.83 -38.57 0.67
N GLU A 267 -3.68 -38.57 -0.66
CA GLU A 267 -2.40 -38.34 -1.32
C GLU A 267 -2.07 -36.84 -1.41
N GLU A 268 -3.08 -36.01 -1.67
CA GLU A 268 -2.96 -34.55 -1.82
C GLU A 268 -4.16 -33.86 -1.17
N VAL A 269 -3.95 -32.68 -0.59
CA VAL A 269 -5.01 -31.88 0.02
C VAL A 269 -6.09 -31.51 -1.00
N ASP A 270 -7.35 -31.47 -0.55
CA ASP A 270 -8.44 -30.91 -1.34
C ASP A 270 -8.32 -29.38 -1.39
N TYR A 271 -7.92 -28.85 -2.55
CA TYR A 271 -7.77 -27.40 -2.80
C TYR A 271 -9.10 -26.66 -2.95
N SER A 272 -10.23 -27.29 -2.70
CA SER A 272 -11.52 -26.60 -2.67
C SER A 272 -11.50 -25.42 -1.69
N THR A 273 -11.90 -24.24 -2.16
CA THR A 273 -11.97 -23.02 -1.35
C THR A 273 -13.24 -22.95 -0.48
N LYS A 274 -14.08 -24.00 -0.47
CA LYS A 274 -15.35 -24.01 0.28
C LYS A 274 -15.18 -24.28 1.77
N ALA A 275 -14.12 -24.95 2.17
CA ALA A 275 -13.87 -25.32 3.57
C ALA A 275 -12.73 -24.54 4.22
N ILE A 276 -11.71 -24.19 3.46
CA ILE A 276 -10.55 -23.42 3.92
C ILE A 276 -9.90 -22.69 2.75
N SER A 277 -9.21 -21.58 3.01
CA SER A 277 -8.30 -20.96 2.04
C SER A 277 -6.86 -21.44 2.30
N TRP A 278 -6.32 -22.21 1.37
CA TRP A 278 -4.96 -22.74 1.42
C TRP A 278 -3.94 -21.64 1.06
N THR A 279 -3.33 -21.02 2.06
CA THR A 279 -2.23 -20.08 1.87
C THR A 279 -0.89 -20.81 1.86
N THR A 280 0.17 -20.16 1.41
CA THR A 280 1.53 -20.73 1.40
C THR A 280 1.96 -21.19 2.79
N ALA A 281 1.63 -20.43 3.85
CA ALA A 281 1.97 -20.78 5.23
C ALA A 281 1.20 -22.03 5.68
N VAL A 282 -0.10 -22.14 5.37
CA VAL A 282 -0.92 -23.31 5.75
C VAL A 282 -0.46 -24.57 5.01
N LEU A 283 -0.12 -24.46 3.72
CA LEU A 283 0.43 -25.58 2.95
C LEU A 283 1.79 -26.04 3.51
N ALA A 284 2.64 -25.11 3.91
CA ALA A 284 3.90 -25.45 4.55
C ALA A 284 3.72 -26.11 5.93
N ASP A 285 2.71 -25.70 6.68
CA ASP A 285 2.42 -26.30 8.00
C ASP A 285 1.85 -27.72 7.87
N ILE A 286 0.95 -27.97 6.90
CA ILE A 286 0.39 -29.32 6.70
C ILE A 286 1.45 -30.32 6.19
N SER A 287 2.37 -29.87 5.32
CA SER A 287 3.48 -30.71 4.85
C SER A 287 4.42 -31.13 5.99
N ARG A 288 4.47 -30.35 7.08
CA ARG A 288 5.23 -30.64 8.30
C ARG A 288 4.43 -31.44 9.33
N GLY A 289 3.20 -31.81 9.04
CA GLY A 289 2.29 -32.52 9.95
C GLY A 289 1.87 -31.70 11.18
N LYS A 290 1.95 -30.38 11.14
CA LYS A 290 1.64 -29.50 12.28
C LYS A 290 0.16 -29.48 12.59
N GLU A 291 -0.20 -29.70 13.86
CA GLU A 291 -1.57 -29.61 14.34
C GLU A 291 -2.00 -28.15 14.60
N TYR A 292 -3.25 -27.83 14.24
CA TYR A 292 -3.87 -26.55 14.59
C TYR A 292 -4.84 -26.75 15.77
N ARG A 293 -4.86 -25.78 16.67
CA ARG A 293 -5.73 -25.81 17.87
C ARG A 293 -6.58 -24.56 17.90
N PHE A 294 -7.84 -24.74 18.21
CA PHE A 294 -8.78 -23.66 18.43
C PHE A 294 -8.61 -23.12 19.86
N ALA A 295 -8.44 -21.79 19.99
CA ALA A 295 -8.41 -21.11 21.27
C ALA A 295 -9.34 -19.90 21.24
N ASP A 296 -10.35 -19.87 22.12
CA ASP A 296 -11.36 -18.80 22.18
C ASP A 296 -10.77 -17.44 22.63
N THR A 297 -9.58 -17.46 23.24
CA THR A 297 -8.85 -16.26 23.70
C THR A 297 -8.15 -15.48 22.60
N GLU A 298 -8.00 -16.07 21.41
CA GLU A 298 -7.22 -15.48 20.31
C GLU A 298 -8.01 -14.53 19.40
N PHE A 299 -9.28 -14.25 19.71
CA PHE A 299 -10.07 -13.31 18.92
C PHE A 299 -9.78 -11.87 19.31
N ARG A 300 -9.60 -11.02 18.28
CA ARG A 300 -9.30 -9.59 18.39
C ARG A 300 -10.23 -8.76 17.50
N THR A 301 -10.54 -7.56 17.93
CA THR A 301 -11.04 -6.51 17.05
C THR A 301 -9.86 -5.83 16.39
N VAL A 302 -9.94 -5.55 15.09
CA VAL A 302 -8.87 -4.95 14.29
C VAL A 302 -9.40 -3.82 13.41
N CYS A 303 -8.56 -2.84 13.13
CA CYS A 303 -8.81 -1.83 12.11
C CYS A 303 -8.60 -2.48 10.73
N TYR A 304 -9.68 -2.98 10.12
CA TYR A 304 -9.64 -3.73 8.86
C TYR A 304 -9.40 -2.82 7.66
N ARG A 305 -10.11 -1.70 7.61
CA ARG A 305 -9.94 -0.62 6.60
C ARG A 305 -10.12 0.72 7.32
N PRO A 306 -9.79 1.86 6.71
CA PRO A 306 -10.04 3.14 7.33
C PRO A 306 -11.49 3.25 7.82
N PHE A 307 -11.65 3.61 9.09
CA PHE A 307 -12.96 3.75 9.76
C PHE A 307 -13.85 2.50 9.68
N CYS A 308 -13.24 1.32 9.69
CA CYS A 308 -13.96 0.05 9.68
C CYS A 308 -13.25 -0.97 10.57
N LYS A 309 -13.88 -1.33 11.68
CA LYS A 309 -13.41 -2.37 12.59
C LYS A 309 -14.07 -3.71 12.26
N GLN A 310 -13.33 -4.80 12.38
CA GLN A 310 -13.85 -6.16 12.26
C GLN A 310 -13.18 -7.09 13.25
N ASN A 311 -13.79 -8.24 13.49
CA ASN A 311 -13.22 -9.30 14.32
C ASN A 311 -12.34 -10.23 13.48
N VAL A 312 -11.28 -10.75 14.08
CA VAL A 312 -10.35 -11.72 13.48
C VAL A 312 -9.90 -12.74 14.52
N LEU A 313 -9.63 -13.97 14.09
CA LEU A 313 -8.83 -14.90 14.88
C LEU A 313 -7.35 -14.51 14.73
N TYR A 314 -6.77 -13.96 15.79
CA TYR A 314 -5.35 -13.57 15.84
C TYR A 314 -4.47 -14.76 16.24
N TYR A 315 -4.53 -15.82 15.46
CA TYR A 315 -3.80 -17.06 15.65
C TYR A 315 -2.76 -17.23 14.55
N LYS A 316 -1.48 -17.19 14.92
CA LYS A 316 -0.35 -17.16 13.99
C LYS A 316 -0.44 -18.19 12.85
N PRO A 317 -0.82 -19.46 13.04
CA PRO A 317 -0.92 -20.44 11.96
C PRO A 317 -1.94 -20.08 10.87
N LEU A 318 -3.04 -19.41 11.22
CA LEU A 318 -4.07 -18.98 10.27
C LEU A 318 -3.88 -17.56 9.76
N ASN A 319 -2.81 -16.85 10.16
CA ASN A 319 -2.43 -15.55 9.64
C ASN A 319 -1.11 -15.67 8.87
N GLU A 320 -1.10 -15.33 7.60
CA GLU A 320 0.07 -15.50 6.72
C GLU A 320 1.31 -14.78 7.26
N ARG A 321 1.14 -13.55 7.79
CA ARG A 321 2.19 -12.79 8.46
C ARG A 321 1.62 -11.91 9.57
N THR A 322 2.10 -12.07 10.78
CA THR A 322 1.78 -11.18 11.92
C THR A 322 2.78 -10.04 12.06
N TYR A 323 3.94 -10.14 11.38
CA TYR A 323 5.07 -9.22 11.48
C TYR A 323 5.45 -8.94 12.96
N GLN A 324 5.61 -7.65 13.34
CA GLN A 324 5.92 -7.25 14.72
C GLN A 324 4.66 -6.90 15.54
N MET A 325 3.46 -7.10 15.00
CA MET A 325 2.21 -6.82 15.72
C MET A 325 2.13 -7.50 17.09
N PRO A 326 2.64 -8.74 17.30
CA PRO A 326 2.71 -9.35 18.64
C PRO A 326 3.55 -8.58 19.66
N LYS A 327 4.52 -7.76 19.20
CA LYS A 327 5.28 -6.87 20.08
C LYS A 327 4.58 -5.54 20.34
N LEU A 328 3.62 -5.16 19.51
CA LEU A 328 2.85 -3.92 19.69
C LEU A 328 1.56 -4.18 20.47
N PHE A 329 0.95 -5.33 20.28
CA PHE A 329 -0.30 -5.77 20.91
C PHE A 329 -0.18 -7.25 21.32
N PRO A 330 0.63 -7.57 22.35
CA PRO A 330 0.87 -8.96 22.75
C PRO A 330 -0.34 -9.65 23.35
N ALA A 331 -1.21 -8.92 24.06
CA ALA A 331 -2.44 -9.43 24.66
C ALA A 331 -3.65 -8.57 24.25
N LYS A 332 -4.85 -9.04 24.55
CA LYS A 332 -6.10 -8.32 24.26
C LYS A 332 -6.19 -7.01 25.03
N GLU A 333 -5.64 -6.99 26.23
CA GLU A 333 -5.63 -5.88 27.17
C GLU A 333 -4.51 -4.88 26.91
N SER A 334 -3.69 -5.09 25.88
CA SER A 334 -2.57 -4.22 25.54
C SER A 334 -3.04 -2.82 25.22
N GLN A 335 -2.53 -1.84 25.96
CA GLN A 335 -2.80 -0.42 25.74
C GLN A 335 -1.67 0.19 24.92
N ASN A 336 -1.95 0.51 23.66
CA ASN A 336 -0.99 1.14 22.76
C ASN A 336 -1.70 2.08 21.79
N LYS A 337 -0.90 2.90 21.12
CA LYS A 337 -1.32 3.69 19.96
C LYS A 337 -0.25 3.55 18.90
N ILE A 338 -0.69 3.44 17.66
CA ILE A 338 0.20 3.31 16.50
C ILE A 338 -0.20 4.31 15.41
N ILE A 339 0.78 5.01 14.86
CA ILE A 339 0.62 5.82 13.65
C ILE A 339 0.85 4.92 12.46
N CYS A 340 -0.17 4.76 11.64
CA CYS A 340 -0.13 3.99 10.41
C CYS A 340 0.05 4.91 9.21
N VAL A 341 0.99 4.59 8.33
CA VAL A 341 1.22 5.33 7.07
C VAL A 341 1.13 4.39 5.87
N SER A 342 0.80 4.94 4.71
CA SER A 342 0.82 4.19 3.45
C SER A 342 2.19 3.56 3.20
N GLY A 343 2.20 2.37 2.62
CA GLY A 343 3.42 1.76 2.11
C GLY A 343 3.94 2.47 0.84
N LEU A 344 5.12 2.07 0.41
CA LEU A 344 5.82 2.69 -0.71
C LEU A 344 5.27 2.23 -2.06
N GLY A 345 5.16 3.14 -3.01
CA GLY A 345 4.74 2.84 -4.38
C GLY A 345 3.25 2.61 -4.57
N GLY A 346 2.41 3.06 -3.64
CA GLY A 346 0.95 2.99 -3.75
C GLY A 346 0.39 3.80 -4.92
N GLY A 347 -0.77 3.37 -5.44
CA GLY A 347 -1.48 4.04 -6.53
C GLY A 347 -2.30 5.27 -6.11
N VAL A 348 -2.39 5.55 -4.80
CA VAL A 348 -3.09 6.70 -4.22
C VAL A 348 -2.12 7.58 -3.45
N PRO A 349 -2.47 8.85 -3.21
CA PRO A 349 -1.65 9.76 -2.41
C PRO A 349 -1.34 9.20 -1.02
N PHE A 350 -0.24 9.67 -0.45
CA PHE A 350 0.15 9.36 0.93
C PHE A 350 -1.02 9.59 1.90
N SER A 351 -1.18 8.64 2.81
CA SER A 351 -2.21 8.70 3.85
C SER A 351 -1.65 8.23 5.18
N CYS A 352 -2.15 8.79 6.27
CA CYS A 352 -1.88 8.28 7.60
C CYS A 352 -3.18 8.21 8.43
N LEU A 353 -3.17 7.31 9.40
CA LEU A 353 -4.26 7.09 10.35
C LEU A 353 -3.66 6.62 11.66
N ILE A 354 -4.31 6.91 12.79
CA ILE A 354 -3.94 6.37 14.10
C ILE A 354 -4.87 5.21 14.46
N SER A 355 -4.35 4.24 15.20
CA SER A 355 -5.14 3.13 15.75
C SER A 355 -4.62 2.76 17.14
N ASP A 356 -5.53 2.32 18.00
CA ASP A 356 -5.23 1.76 19.34
C ASP A 356 -5.44 0.23 19.35
N ILE A 357 -5.71 -0.36 18.21
CA ILE A 357 -5.87 -1.80 17.98
C ILE A 357 -5.01 -2.27 16.81
N ILE A 358 -4.88 -3.58 16.65
CA ILE A 358 -4.19 -4.20 15.50
C ILE A 358 -4.78 -3.66 14.19
N VAL A 359 -3.93 -3.42 13.20
CA VAL A 359 -4.30 -2.91 11.88
C VAL A 359 -4.05 -3.97 10.82
N ASP A 360 -4.99 -4.15 9.88
CA ASP A 360 -4.80 -4.99 8.69
C ASP A 360 -3.76 -4.39 7.73
N LEU A 361 -3.02 -5.24 7.03
CA LEU A 361 -1.99 -4.81 6.06
C LEU A 361 -2.55 -3.85 5.01
N ASN A 362 -3.76 -4.10 4.51
CA ASN A 362 -4.41 -3.32 3.46
C ASN A 362 -5.33 -2.22 4.01
N CYS A 363 -5.22 -1.88 5.30
CA CYS A 363 -5.89 -0.70 5.85
C CYS A 363 -5.45 0.56 5.10
N LEU A 364 -4.16 0.66 4.78
CA LEU A 364 -3.63 1.71 3.91
C LEU A 364 -2.96 1.11 2.66
N SER A 365 -2.90 1.91 1.60
CA SER A 365 -2.35 1.51 0.30
C SER A 365 -0.90 1.02 0.41
N ALA A 366 -0.54 0.05 -0.43
CA ALA A 366 0.80 -0.56 -0.51
C ALA A 366 1.30 -1.18 0.81
N GLY A 367 0.39 -1.51 1.72
CA GLY A 367 0.67 -2.14 3.00
C GLY A 367 1.02 -1.15 4.10
N ALA A 368 0.13 -1.05 5.09
CA ALA A 368 0.29 -0.13 6.23
C ALA A 368 1.62 -0.36 6.96
N GLN A 369 2.34 0.73 7.24
CA GLN A 369 3.52 0.77 8.11
C GLN A 369 3.09 1.44 9.43
N CYS A 370 3.26 0.73 10.55
CA CYS A 370 2.69 1.11 11.85
C CYS A 370 3.81 1.44 12.84
N PHE A 371 3.89 2.71 13.25
CA PHE A 371 4.89 3.25 14.18
C PHE A 371 4.28 3.40 15.56
N PRO A 372 4.78 2.67 16.58
CA PRO A 372 4.12 2.59 17.88
C PRO A 372 4.54 3.70 18.84
N LEU A 373 3.61 4.08 19.74
CA LEU A 373 3.94 4.85 20.93
C LEU A 373 4.72 3.97 21.92
N TYR A 374 4.30 2.72 22.09
CA TYR A 374 4.93 1.71 22.93
C TYR A 374 5.17 0.40 22.20
N TRP A 375 6.12 -0.38 22.67
CA TRP A 375 6.28 -1.78 22.31
C TRP A 375 6.50 -2.61 23.57
N TYR A 376 6.31 -3.92 23.48
CA TYR A 376 6.32 -4.81 24.63
C TYR A 376 7.40 -5.88 24.48
N ASP A 377 8.15 -6.07 25.54
CA ASP A 377 9.20 -7.08 25.67
C ASP A 377 8.69 -8.21 26.57
N ASP A 378 8.91 -9.46 26.19
CA ASP A 378 8.47 -10.62 26.96
C ASP A 378 9.48 -10.89 28.08
N SER A 379 9.12 -10.58 29.32
CA SER A 379 9.99 -10.75 30.48
C SER A 379 10.18 -12.21 30.90
N THR A 380 9.35 -13.13 30.36
CA THR A 380 9.42 -14.56 30.73
C THR A 380 10.23 -15.38 29.72
N ALA A 381 10.73 -14.77 28.65
CA ALA A 381 11.54 -15.48 27.66
C ALA A 381 12.79 -16.14 28.29
N ASP A 382 13.35 -15.49 29.34
CA ASP A 382 14.52 -16.02 30.08
C ASP A 382 14.14 -16.99 31.23
N ILE A 383 12.85 -17.01 31.66
CA ILE A 383 12.37 -17.79 32.82
C ILE A 383 11.66 -19.07 32.36
N ALA A 384 11.01 -19.05 31.19
CA ALA A 384 10.26 -20.20 30.65
C ALA A 384 11.15 -21.43 30.38
N ASP A 385 12.45 -21.25 30.18
CA ASP A 385 13.43 -22.32 30.02
C ASP A 385 13.81 -23.02 31.36
N LEU A 386 13.53 -22.38 32.50
CA LEU A 386 13.91 -22.92 33.82
C LEU A 386 12.73 -23.61 34.57
N PHE A 387 11.48 -23.28 34.27
CA PHE A 387 10.34 -23.83 35.00
C PHE A 387 9.17 -24.12 34.06
N ASN A 388 8.87 -25.38 33.84
CA ASN A 388 7.79 -25.86 32.98
C ASN A 388 6.34 -25.53 33.45
N GLN A 389 6.15 -24.59 34.38
CA GLN A 389 4.83 -24.15 34.84
C GLN A 389 4.83 -22.64 35.03
N VAL A 390 4.17 -21.93 34.12
CA VAL A 390 3.86 -20.50 34.32
C VAL A 390 2.62 -20.42 35.22
N PRO A 391 2.68 -19.73 36.38
CA PRO A 391 1.51 -19.51 37.23
C PRO A 391 0.44 -18.72 36.47
N ASN A 392 -0.79 -18.75 36.99
CA ASN A 392 -1.95 -18.02 36.46
C ASN A 392 -1.75 -16.50 36.69
N ILE A 393 -0.89 -15.88 35.85
CA ILE A 393 -0.50 -14.45 35.91
C ILE A 393 -1.43 -13.70 34.94
N ASN A 394 -1.83 -12.48 35.32
CA ASN A 394 -2.50 -11.56 34.40
C ASN A 394 -1.70 -11.50 33.08
N PRO A 395 -2.33 -11.71 31.90
CA PRO A 395 -1.61 -11.75 30.62
C PRO A 395 -0.67 -10.59 30.38
N MET A 396 -0.94 -9.41 30.96
CA MET A 396 -0.09 -8.23 30.83
C MET A 396 1.13 -8.22 31.76
N ASP A 397 1.11 -8.94 32.89
CA ASP A 397 2.24 -8.98 33.84
C ASP A 397 3.49 -9.67 33.25
N ARG A 398 3.28 -10.44 32.19
CA ARG A 398 4.35 -11.06 31.41
C ARG A 398 5.14 -10.07 30.56
N TYR A 399 4.59 -8.89 30.26
CA TYR A 399 5.16 -7.98 29.26
C TYR A 399 5.66 -6.68 29.89
N ILE A 400 6.88 -6.31 29.57
CA ILE A 400 7.47 -5.02 29.96
C ILE A 400 7.19 -4.01 28.84
N ARG A 401 6.43 -2.97 29.16
CA ARG A 401 6.18 -1.85 28.24
C ARG A 401 7.41 -0.98 28.09
N ARG A 402 7.78 -0.71 26.84
CA ARG A 402 8.89 0.15 26.46
C ARG A 402 8.44 1.22 25.48
N ASP A 403 9.17 2.33 25.43
CA ASP A 403 8.85 3.45 24.53
C ASP A 403 9.16 3.12 23.07
N GLY A 404 8.25 3.50 22.17
CA GLY A 404 8.41 3.39 20.71
C GLY A 404 9.11 4.60 20.10
N VAL A 405 8.95 5.79 20.71
CA VAL A 405 9.69 7.01 20.34
C VAL A 405 11.11 6.92 20.87
N SER A 406 12.11 7.16 20.02
CA SER A 406 13.51 6.93 20.36
C SER A 406 14.07 7.91 21.39
N ASP A 407 15.13 7.49 22.09
CA ASP A 407 15.86 8.37 23.00
C ASP A 407 16.56 9.52 22.28
N TRP A 408 16.98 9.26 21.04
CA TRP A 408 17.67 10.27 20.25
C TRP A 408 16.75 11.45 19.94
N ILE A 409 15.56 11.20 19.34
CA ILE A 409 14.64 12.29 19.00
C ILE A 409 14.11 13.00 20.25
N LEU A 410 13.96 12.29 21.38
CA LEU A 410 13.58 12.90 22.64
C LEU A 410 14.63 13.92 23.09
N ARG A 411 15.93 13.59 23.02
CA ARG A 411 17.01 14.51 23.36
C ARG A 411 17.02 15.72 22.43
N GLU A 412 16.92 15.51 21.12
CA GLU A 412 16.86 16.59 20.12
C GLU A 412 15.69 17.55 20.41
N CYS A 413 14.50 17.01 20.64
CA CYS A 413 13.31 17.82 20.92
C CYS A 413 13.43 18.55 22.27
N LYS A 414 13.98 17.92 23.30
CA LYS A 414 14.21 18.60 24.60
C LYS A 414 15.23 19.74 24.50
N GLN A 415 16.28 19.54 23.72
CA GLN A 415 17.30 20.58 23.48
C GLN A 415 16.70 21.77 22.72
N ARG A 416 15.81 21.51 21.75
CA ARG A 416 15.25 22.55 20.89
C ARG A 416 14.02 23.24 21.49
N TYR A 417 13.15 22.49 22.17
CA TYR A 417 11.83 22.96 22.60
C TYR A 417 11.65 23.00 24.15
N GLY A 418 12.66 22.57 24.89
CA GLY A 418 12.65 22.61 26.33
C GLY A 418 12.47 21.26 27.03
N ASN A 419 12.98 21.17 28.25
CA ASN A 419 13.09 19.90 29.01
C ASN A 419 11.76 19.23 29.38
N LYS A 420 10.64 19.95 29.28
CA LYS A 420 9.30 19.43 29.61
C LYS A 420 8.72 18.57 28.49
N VAL A 421 9.32 18.56 27.30
CA VAL A 421 8.84 17.74 26.15
C VAL A 421 8.87 16.27 26.53
N THR A 422 7.75 15.59 26.29
CA THR A 422 7.56 14.17 26.52
C THR A 422 7.58 13.38 25.20
N ARG A 423 7.71 12.04 25.29
CA ARG A 423 7.60 11.16 24.11
C ARG A 423 6.19 11.20 23.50
N GLU A 424 5.16 11.35 24.32
CA GLU A 424 3.79 11.52 23.80
C GLU A 424 3.62 12.82 23.02
N ASP A 425 4.23 13.93 23.48
CA ASP A 425 4.19 15.18 22.73
C ASP A 425 4.83 15.03 21.36
N ILE A 426 5.95 14.29 21.26
CA ILE A 426 6.62 13.99 19.99
C ILE A 426 5.75 13.09 19.14
N PHE A 427 5.13 12.05 19.70
CA PHE A 427 4.25 11.14 18.96
C PHE A 427 3.07 11.89 18.31
N TYR A 428 2.42 12.76 19.05
CA TYR A 428 1.33 13.57 18.50
C TYR A 428 1.80 14.72 17.61
N TYR A 429 2.99 15.26 17.84
CA TYR A 429 3.64 16.18 16.90
C TYR A 429 3.85 15.52 15.53
N VAL A 430 4.36 14.28 15.50
CA VAL A 430 4.49 13.48 14.29
C VAL A 430 3.14 13.35 13.60
N TYR A 431 2.09 13.01 14.34
CA TYR A 431 0.76 12.84 13.78
C TYR A 431 0.19 14.14 13.19
N GLY A 432 0.44 15.27 13.84
CA GLY A 432 0.09 16.60 13.36
C GLY A 432 0.83 16.97 12.06
N ILE A 433 2.15 16.79 12.01
CA ILE A 433 2.97 17.04 10.81
C ILE A 433 2.51 16.19 9.62
N LEU A 434 2.22 14.90 9.82
CA LEU A 434 1.74 14.03 8.76
C LEU A 434 0.37 14.43 8.20
N HIS A 435 -0.38 15.26 8.91
CA HIS A 435 -1.66 15.84 8.45
C HIS A 435 -1.53 17.26 7.92
N SER A 436 -0.36 17.90 8.01
CA SER A 436 -0.13 19.22 7.43
C SER A 436 -0.33 19.18 5.91
N PRO A 437 -1.23 19.98 5.34
CA PRO A 437 -1.39 20.09 3.89
C PRO A 437 -0.09 20.54 3.20
N GLU A 438 0.64 21.46 3.81
CA GLU A 438 1.93 21.96 3.31
C GLU A 438 2.95 20.82 3.24
N TYR A 439 3.15 20.06 4.32
CA TYR A 439 4.06 18.91 4.34
C TYR A 439 3.70 17.90 3.25
N ARG A 440 2.44 17.54 3.14
CA ARG A 440 1.96 16.55 2.15
C ARG A 440 2.12 17.03 0.71
N THR A 441 1.89 18.31 0.44
CA THR A 441 2.02 18.89 -0.91
C THR A 441 3.48 19.07 -1.30
N THR A 442 4.30 19.62 -0.40
CA THR A 442 5.72 19.84 -0.66
C THR A 442 6.48 18.55 -0.90
N PHE A 443 6.17 17.50 -0.14
CA PHE A 443 6.88 16.22 -0.17
C PHE A 443 6.06 15.08 -0.78
N GLU A 444 5.09 15.37 -1.66
CA GLU A 444 4.24 14.36 -2.29
C GLU A 444 5.06 13.28 -3.01
N ALA A 445 6.08 13.69 -3.77
CA ALA A 445 6.95 12.79 -4.51
C ALA A 445 7.79 11.90 -3.58
N ASP A 446 8.28 12.46 -2.50
CA ASP A 446 9.10 11.78 -1.50
C ASP A 446 8.28 10.74 -0.72
N LEU A 447 7.13 11.16 -0.21
CA LEU A 447 6.20 10.31 0.56
C LEU A 447 5.66 9.11 -0.22
N LYS A 448 5.67 9.19 -1.56
CA LYS A 448 5.32 8.07 -2.43
C LYS A 448 6.47 7.06 -2.59
N LYS A 449 7.71 7.50 -2.43
CA LYS A 449 8.93 6.73 -2.73
C LYS A 449 9.74 6.35 -1.50
N MET A 450 9.57 7.05 -0.38
CA MET A 450 10.33 6.89 0.86
C MET A 450 9.39 6.88 2.08
N LEU A 451 9.85 6.29 3.19
CA LEU A 451 9.18 6.47 4.49
C LEU A 451 9.17 7.95 4.88
N PRO A 452 8.15 8.40 5.62
CA PRO A 452 8.11 9.78 6.11
C PRO A 452 9.37 10.15 6.89
N ARG A 453 9.71 11.41 6.82
CA ARG A 453 10.75 12.06 7.62
C ARG A 453 10.14 13.19 8.43
N LEU A 454 10.74 13.50 9.56
CA LEU A 454 10.20 14.46 10.53
C LEU A 454 10.93 15.79 10.43
N PRO A 455 10.36 16.83 9.79
CA PRO A 455 10.86 18.18 9.95
C PRO A 455 10.68 18.62 11.41
N LEU A 456 11.67 19.30 11.96
CA LEU A 456 11.59 19.93 13.28
C LEU A 456 11.33 21.43 13.07
N VAL A 457 10.18 21.91 13.51
CA VAL A 457 9.78 23.33 13.41
C VAL A 457 10.69 24.25 14.23
N ASP A 458 10.63 25.55 14.00
CA ASP A 458 11.62 26.47 14.53
C ASP A 458 11.40 26.83 16.01
N THR A 459 10.17 26.90 16.48
CA THR A 459 9.86 27.37 17.83
C THR A 459 9.13 26.36 18.70
N PRO A 460 9.27 26.45 20.05
CA PRO A 460 8.51 25.62 20.97
C PRO A 460 7.00 25.76 20.82
N GLU A 461 6.51 26.96 20.51
CA GLU A 461 5.08 27.23 20.34
C GLU A 461 4.52 26.50 19.12
N GLN A 462 5.24 26.51 17.98
CA GLN A 462 4.88 25.75 16.79
C GLN A 462 4.87 24.25 17.07
N PHE A 463 5.89 23.73 17.77
CA PHE A 463 5.95 22.33 18.16
C PHE A 463 4.72 21.92 18.98
N MET A 464 4.40 22.70 20.02
CA MET A 464 3.26 22.43 20.89
C MET A 464 1.93 22.58 20.14
N ALA A 465 1.80 23.53 19.21
CA ALA A 465 0.61 23.68 18.39
C ALA A 465 0.36 22.45 17.52
N PHE A 466 1.40 21.92 16.83
CA PHE A 466 1.29 20.68 16.06
C PHE A 466 1.00 19.47 16.95
N SER A 467 1.64 19.37 18.13
CA SER A 467 1.41 18.28 19.07
C SER A 467 -0.04 18.28 19.59
N GLN A 468 -0.56 19.43 19.98
CA GLN A 468 -1.95 19.58 20.45
C GLN A 468 -2.96 19.34 19.32
N GLY A 469 -2.71 19.88 18.13
CA GLY A 469 -3.52 19.62 16.93
C GLY A 469 -3.55 18.13 16.59
N GLY A 470 -2.40 17.48 16.59
CA GLY A 470 -2.27 16.06 16.38
C GLY A 470 -3.00 15.21 17.42
N ARG A 471 -2.97 15.62 18.71
CA ARG A 471 -3.69 14.95 19.81
C ARG A 471 -5.21 15.05 19.62
N LYS A 472 -5.73 16.23 19.30
CA LYS A 472 -7.16 16.45 19.03
C LYS A 472 -7.64 15.62 17.83
N LEU A 473 -6.85 15.62 16.75
CA LEU A 473 -7.17 14.85 15.55
C LEU A 473 -7.11 13.34 15.82
N ALA A 474 -6.14 12.89 16.60
CA ALA A 474 -6.01 11.50 17.02
C ALA A 474 -7.23 11.03 17.82
N ASP A 475 -7.70 11.87 18.74
CA ASP A 475 -8.89 11.58 19.55
C ASP A 475 -10.14 11.38 18.66
N LEU A 476 -10.38 12.27 17.71
CA LEU A 476 -11.46 12.14 16.74
C LEU A 476 -11.35 10.85 15.91
N HIS A 477 -10.14 10.48 15.48
CA HIS A 477 -9.93 9.29 14.64
C HIS A 477 -10.03 7.98 15.41
N LEU A 478 -9.68 7.96 16.69
CA LEU A 478 -9.82 6.78 17.56
C LEU A 478 -11.27 6.56 17.98
N ASN A 479 -11.98 7.65 18.26
CA ASN A 479 -13.32 7.66 18.84
C ASN A 479 -14.43 7.99 17.82
N TYR A 480 -14.17 7.81 16.52
CA TYR A 480 -15.11 8.18 15.44
C TYR A 480 -16.51 7.53 15.56
N GLU A 481 -16.63 6.40 16.27
CA GLU A 481 -17.90 5.71 16.51
C GLU A 481 -18.69 6.29 17.69
N THR A 482 -18.05 7.08 18.55
CA THR A 482 -18.64 7.59 19.81
C THR A 482 -18.60 9.11 19.92
N VAL A 483 -17.98 9.81 18.97
CA VAL A 483 -17.96 11.26 18.91
C VAL A 483 -19.38 11.81 18.68
N GLU A 484 -19.70 12.95 19.28
CA GLU A 484 -21.00 13.60 19.11
C GLU A 484 -21.31 13.85 17.62
N PRO A 485 -22.45 13.37 17.10
CA PRO A 485 -22.83 13.59 15.71
C PRO A 485 -22.95 15.07 15.35
N TYR A 486 -22.54 15.43 14.16
CA TYR A 486 -22.71 16.80 13.66
C TYR A 486 -24.18 17.18 13.57
N ALA A 487 -24.59 18.18 14.34
CA ALA A 487 -25.98 18.59 14.51
C ALA A 487 -26.69 19.10 13.23
N GLY A 488 -25.90 19.46 12.19
CA GLY A 488 -26.45 19.93 10.91
C GLY A 488 -27.02 18.81 10.01
N VAL A 489 -26.71 17.54 10.30
CA VAL A 489 -27.17 16.39 9.50
C VAL A 489 -28.55 15.93 9.97
N THR A 490 -29.44 15.62 9.02
CA THR A 490 -30.81 15.15 9.29
C THR A 490 -30.94 13.69 8.84
N ILE A 491 -31.40 12.81 9.74
CA ILE A 491 -31.76 11.42 9.42
C ILE A 491 -33.28 11.33 9.27
N LYS A 492 -33.75 11.02 8.05
CA LYS A 492 -35.17 10.81 7.75
C LYS A 492 -35.46 9.32 7.70
N THR A 493 -36.47 8.88 8.43
CA THR A 493 -36.89 7.46 8.47
C THR A 493 -38.36 7.38 8.02
N SER A 494 -38.66 6.43 7.15
CA SER A 494 -40.02 6.09 6.73
C SER A 494 -40.40 4.70 7.25
N GLY A 495 -41.49 4.62 8.02
CA GLY A 495 -41.95 3.36 8.62
C GLY A 495 -41.11 2.89 9.81
N THR A 496 -41.14 1.58 10.08
CA THR A 496 -40.34 0.98 11.14
C THR A 496 -38.86 0.99 10.71
N PRO A 497 -37.93 1.47 11.55
CA PRO A 497 -36.51 1.49 11.21
C PRO A 497 -35.98 0.09 10.91
N ASN A 498 -35.39 -0.09 9.74
CA ASN A 498 -34.58 -1.25 9.36
C ASN A 498 -33.20 -0.74 8.99
N TYR A 499 -32.18 -1.21 9.71
CA TYR A 499 -30.81 -0.76 9.54
C TYR A 499 -29.99 -1.66 8.60
N GLU A 500 -30.58 -2.73 8.08
CA GLU A 500 -29.89 -3.58 7.09
C GLU A 500 -29.58 -2.79 5.80
N VAL A 501 -28.35 -2.86 5.35
CA VAL A 501 -27.87 -2.13 4.18
C VAL A 501 -27.32 -3.08 3.13
N GLN A 502 -27.99 -3.18 2.00
CA GLN A 502 -27.45 -3.86 0.82
C GLN A 502 -26.47 -2.96 0.05
N LYS A 503 -26.78 -1.69 -0.11
CA LYS A 503 -25.91 -0.72 -0.78
C LYS A 503 -26.32 0.72 -0.50
N MET A 504 -25.49 1.49 0.18
CA MET A 504 -25.65 2.93 0.28
C MET A 504 -25.33 3.62 -1.04
N ARG A 505 -26.01 4.74 -1.31
CA ARG A 505 -25.83 5.54 -2.53
C ARG A 505 -25.96 7.02 -2.21
N PHE A 506 -25.25 7.85 -2.98
CA PHE A 506 -25.53 9.29 -2.98
C PHE A 506 -26.88 9.60 -3.60
N GLY A 507 -27.50 10.69 -3.21
CA GLY A 507 -28.60 11.29 -3.92
C GLY A 507 -28.23 11.63 -5.38
N LYS A 508 -29.15 12.16 -6.14
CA LYS A 508 -28.92 12.61 -7.51
C LYS A 508 -29.41 14.05 -7.67
N LEU A 509 -28.56 14.91 -8.22
CA LEU A 509 -28.93 16.24 -8.70
C LEU A 509 -29.60 16.14 -10.08
N ASP A 510 -29.06 15.26 -10.94
CA ASP A 510 -29.57 14.92 -12.26
C ASP A 510 -29.23 13.45 -12.63
N SER A 511 -29.46 13.04 -13.87
CA SER A 511 -29.20 11.66 -14.32
C SER A 511 -27.72 11.23 -14.25
N LYS A 512 -26.77 12.18 -14.21
CA LYS A 512 -25.32 11.94 -14.26
C LYS A 512 -24.57 12.42 -13.02
N THR A 513 -25.13 13.38 -12.27
CA THR A 513 -24.45 14.07 -11.18
C THR A 513 -24.95 13.57 -9.82
N ALA A 514 -24.04 13.07 -8.99
CA ALA A 514 -24.34 12.66 -7.62
C ALA A 514 -24.54 13.88 -6.71
N ASP A 515 -25.56 13.84 -5.87
CA ASP A 515 -25.77 14.77 -4.76
C ASP A 515 -25.07 14.23 -3.51
N LYS A 516 -23.91 14.80 -3.18
CA LYS A 516 -23.13 14.40 -2.00
C LYS A 516 -23.68 14.96 -0.69
N THR A 517 -24.63 15.89 -0.72
CA THR A 517 -25.31 16.39 0.49
C THR A 517 -26.33 15.39 1.03
N LYS A 518 -26.60 14.31 0.26
CA LYS A 518 -27.63 13.32 0.57
C LYS A 518 -27.12 11.90 0.35
N ILE A 519 -27.33 11.02 1.35
CA ILE A 519 -27.08 9.59 1.27
C ILE A 519 -28.39 8.82 1.41
N ILE A 520 -28.71 7.98 0.45
CA ILE A 520 -29.75 6.97 0.54
C ILE A 520 -29.10 5.76 1.22
N TYR A 521 -29.35 5.62 2.53
CA TYR A 521 -28.80 4.55 3.36
C TYR A 521 -29.42 3.21 2.97
N ASN A 522 -30.75 3.16 2.95
CA ASN A 522 -31.56 2.06 2.41
C ASN A 522 -32.92 2.62 1.95
N PRO A 523 -33.90 1.80 1.52
CA PRO A 523 -35.22 2.29 1.10
C PRO A 523 -36.00 3.06 2.18
N HIS A 524 -35.68 2.86 3.46
CA HIS A 524 -36.39 3.44 4.60
C HIS A 524 -35.68 4.61 5.26
N ILE A 525 -34.35 4.70 5.08
CA ILE A 525 -33.52 5.69 5.77
C ILE A 525 -32.75 6.53 4.76
N THR A 526 -32.82 7.84 4.94
CA THR A 526 -32.06 8.83 4.15
C THR A 526 -31.36 9.79 5.10
N ILE A 527 -30.11 10.11 4.81
CA ILE A 527 -29.28 11.07 5.54
C ILE A 527 -29.14 12.30 4.65
N GLU A 528 -29.53 13.48 5.13
CA GLU A 528 -29.55 14.73 4.37
C GLU A 528 -28.77 15.85 5.08
N ASN A 529 -28.52 16.95 4.37
CA ASN A 529 -27.78 18.12 4.85
C ASN A 529 -26.31 17.80 5.23
N ILE A 530 -25.67 16.86 4.53
CA ILE A 530 -24.26 16.56 4.74
C ILE A 530 -23.44 17.71 4.13
N PRO A 531 -22.58 18.39 4.90
CA PRO A 531 -21.69 19.42 4.36
C PRO A 531 -20.74 18.84 3.32
N VAL A 532 -20.53 19.53 2.21
CA VAL A 532 -19.60 19.05 1.16
C VAL A 532 -18.15 19.03 1.64
N GLU A 533 -17.81 19.86 2.59
CA GLU A 533 -16.51 19.94 3.27
C GLU A 533 -16.17 18.63 4.02
N ALA A 534 -17.16 17.84 4.43
CA ALA A 534 -16.98 16.53 5.06
C ALA A 534 -16.27 15.51 4.15
N TYR A 535 -16.19 15.78 2.84
CA TYR A 535 -15.50 14.94 1.87
C TYR A 535 -14.06 15.37 1.59
N GLU A 536 -13.60 16.50 2.15
CA GLU A 536 -12.25 17.00 1.93
C GLU A 536 -11.19 16.19 2.66
N TYR A 537 -11.53 15.65 3.84
CA TYR A 537 -10.64 14.76 4.56
C TYR A 537 -10.61 13.38 3.92
N VAL A 538 -9.48 13.06 3.26
CA VAL A 538 -9.31 11.84 2.46
C VAL A 538 -8.23 10.95 3.07
N VAL A 539 -8.58 9.69 3.29
CA VAL A 539 -7.65 8.64 3.69
C VAL A 539 -7.69 7.53 2.65
N ASN A 540 -6.54 7.16 2.12
CA ASN A 540 -6.42 6.08 1.14
C ASN A 540 -7.36 6.25 -0.07
N GLY A 541 -7.48 7.51 -0.55
CA GLY A 541 -8.23 7.88 -1.76
C GLY A 541 -9.75 8.03 -1.60
N LYS A 542 -10.30 8.00 -0.36
CA LYS A 542 -11.72 8.21 -0.07
C LYS A 542 -11.90 8.98 1.23
N SER A 543 -12.99 9.74 1.31
CA SER A 543 -13.41 10.36 2.57
C SER A 543 -13.88 9.31 3.59
N ALA A 544 -13.96 9.69 4.86
CA ALA A 544 -14.47 8.82 5.92
C ALA A 544 -15.91 8.34 5.61
N ILE A 545 -16.76 9.22 5.08
CA ILE A 545 -18.13 8.91 4.66
C ILE A 545 -18.12 7.86 3.54
N GLU A 546 -17.29 8.03 2.52
CA GLU A 546 -17.18 7.07 1.41
C GLU A 546 -16.65 5.71 1.87
N TRP A 547 -15.78 5.67 2.89
CA TRP A 547 -15.36 4.43 3.54
C TRP A 547 -16.52 3.76 4.27
N ALA A 548 -17.31 4.51 5.06
CA ALA A 548 -18.47 4.00 5.74
C ALA A 548 -19.49 3.44 4.74
N MET A 549 -19.83 4.19 3.68
CA MET A 549 -20.76 3.75 2.63
C MET A 549 -20.30 2.45 1.94
N GLU A 550 -18.99 2.24 1.78
CA GLU A 550 -18.47 1.04 1.12
C GLU A 550 -18.36 -0.15 2.08
N ARG A 551 -18.09 0.08 3.37
CA ARG A 551 -17.76 -0.98 4.31
C ARG A 551 -18.93 -1.44 5.18
N TYR A 552 -19.84 -0.54 5.50
CA TYR A 552 -21.01 -0.85 6.32
C TYR A 552 -22.21 -1.25 5.44
N GLN A 553 -22.03 -2.28 4.62
CA GLN A 553 -23.07 -2.91 3.80
C GLN A 553 -22.91 -4.43 3.82
N VAL A 554 -24.01 -5.13 3.65
CA VAL A 554 -24.01 -6.59 3.57
C VAL A 554 -23.22 -7.03 2.35
N THR A 555 -22.30 -7.96 2.57
CA THR A 555 -21.50 -8.58 1.49
C THR A 555 -21.44 -10.08 1.68
N VAL A 556 -21.29 -10.81 0.57
CA VAL A 556 -21.04 -12.26 0.57
C VAL A 556 -19.73 -12.49 -0.19
N ASP A 557 -18.77 -13.12 0.47
CA ASP A 557 -17.52 -13.51 -0.19
C ASP A 557 -17.79 -14.62 -1.20
N LYS A 558 -17.33 -14.41 -2.44
CA LYS A 558 -17.64 -15.31 -3.57
C LYS A 558 -16.97 -16.68 -3.45
N ALA A 559 -15.81 -16.77 -2.81
CA ALA A 559 -15.06 -18.02 -2.70
C ALA A 559 -15.55 -18.86 -1.54
N SER A 560 -15.78 -18.24 -0.37
CA SER A 560 -16.20 -18.92 0.85
C SER A 560 -17.72 -19.03 1.04
N GLY A 561 -18.49 -18.15 0.39
CA GLY A 561 -19.93 -18.01 0.62
C GLY A 561 -20.28 -17.32 1.95
N ILE A 562 -19.29 -16.85 2.72
CA ILE A 562 -19.50 -16.25 4.05
C ILE A 562 -20.14 -14.89 3.92
N LYS A 563 -21.28 -14.70 4.60
CA LYS A 563 -21.96 -13.40 4.73
C LYS A 563 -21.22 -12.55 5.77
N ASN A 564 -20.94 -11.29 5.42
CA ASN A 564 -20.51 -10.26 6.34
C ASN A 564 -21.58 -9.17 6.39
N ASP A 565 -22.10 -8.89 7.57
CA ASP A 565 -23.21 -7.96 7.83
C ASP A 565 -22.79 -7.05 8.99
N PRO A 566 -22.09 -5.96 8.69
CA PRO A 566 -21.56 -5.02 9.68
C PRO A 566 -22.65 -4.13 10.31
#